data_76bf9d2bbf9f04d1253875fffd5a8d28
#
_entry.id   76bf9d2bbf9f04d1253875fffd5a8d28
#
_cell.length_a   1.000
_cell.length_b   1.000
_cell.length_c   1.000
_cell.angle_alpha   90.00
_cell.angle_beta   90.00
_cell.angle_gamma   90.00
#
_symmetry.space_group_name_H-M   'P 1'
#
loop_
_entity.id
_entity.type
_entity.pdbx_description
1 polymer ?
#
loop_
_entity_poly.entity_id
_entity_poly.type
_entity_poly.pdbx_seq_one_letter_code
_entity_poly.pdbx_strand_id
1 'polypeptide(L)'
;MSHRLKTIVLSALGAILVMGSLTYTSCRQRDKCREITCAFSGTCVEGKCYCATGYEGTQCEKLIRAKFTGPWTVLESGTLSLTEEYPLDIFEGGGTDSVRIQNFNNRFNEDVMGYVSDDTLYIYLQKVENSYVEGRGYLYPSKYYQEHSDLIVHYYVFDTITNKTNDFGWVHG
;
A
#
# COMPACT_ATOMS: atom_id res chain seq x y z
N MET A 1 -33.94 -68.68 -12.89
CA MET A 1 -34.17 -67.31 -12.44
C MET A 1 -34.95 -66.60 -13.52
N SER A 2 -36.21 -66.22 -13.23
CA SER A 2 -37.17 -65.71 -14.22
C SER A 2 -36.63 -64.37 -14.85
N HIS A 3 -36.87 -64.22 -16.18
CA HIS A 3 -36.49 -63.04 -16.94
C HIS A 3 -36.90 -61.73 -16.27
N ARG A 4 -38.06 -61.70 -15.64
CA ARG A 4 -38.61 -60.56 -14.87
C ARG A 4 -37.76 -60.21 -13.64
N LEU A 5 -37.16 -61.17 -12.95
CA LEU A 5 -36.31 -60.93 -11.79
C LEU A 5 -34.99 -60.30 -12.18
N LYS A 6 -34.39 -60.69 -13.33
CA LYS A 6 -33.17 -60.09 -13.86
C LYS A 6 -33.39 -58.61 -14.23
N THR A 7 -34.55 -58.31 -14.87
CA THR A 7 -34.88 -56.91 -15.26
C THR A 7 -35.08 -55.98 -14.03
N ILE A 8 -35.72 -56.49 -12.98
CA ILE A 8 -35.93 -55.73 -11.74
C ILE A 8 -34.60 -55.47 -11.03
N VAL A 9 -33.71 -56.48 -10.97
CA VAL A 9 -32.41 -56.32 -10.32
C VAL A 9 -31.49 -55.34 -11.11
N LEU A 10 -31.51 -55.39 -12.44
CA LEU A 10 -30.76 -54.45 -13.28
C LEU A 10 -31.26 -53.01 -13.16
N SER A 11 -32.58 -52.81 -13.11
CA SER A 11 -33.14 -51.48 -12.93
C SER A 11 -32.88 -50.88 -11.53
N ALA A 12 -32.94 -51.71 -10.49
CA ALA A 12 -32.59 -51.29 -9.13
C ALA A 12 -31.10 -50.92 -8.98
N LEU A 13 -30.18 -51.72 -9.56
CA LEU A 13 -28.77 -51.42 -9.60
C LEU A 13 -28.45 -50.12 -10.37
N GLY A 14 -29.12 -49.86 -11.50
CA GLY A 14 -29.03 -48.62 -12.26
C GLY A 14 -29.45 -47.40 -11.48
N ALA A 15 -30.58 -47.51 -10.75
CA ALA A 15 -31.11 -46.42 -9.90
C ALA A 15 -30.14 -46.10 -8.73
N ILE A 16 -29.54 -47.10 -8.11
CA ILE A 16 -28.56 -46.89 -7.01
C ILE A 16 -27.29 -46.23 -7.53
N LEU A 17 -26.78 -46.60 -8.73
CA LEU A 17 -25.63 -45.97 -9.33
C LEU A 17 -25.87 -44.50 -9.68
N VAL A 18 -27.05 -44.14 -10.20
CA VAL A 18 -27.42 -42.74 -10.50
C VAL A 18 -27.57 -41.93 -9.23
N MET A 19 -28.20 -42.47 -8.19
CA MET A 19 -28.30 -41.79 -6.89
C MET A 19 -26.95 -41.61 -6.21
N GLY A 20 -26.04 -42.58 -6.31
CA GLY A 20 -24.70 -42.52 -5.78
C GLY A 20 -23.85 -41.42 -6.46
N SER A 21 -24.01 -41.21 -7.77
CA SER A 21 -23.26 -40.16 -8.50
C SER A 21 -23.73 -38.74 -8.16
N LEU A 22 -25.00 -38.54 -7.80
CA LEU A 22 -25.54 -37.26 -7.39
C LEU A 22 -25.07 -36.80 -6.00
N THR A 23 -24.73 -37.72 -5.11
CA THR A 23 -24.20 -37.39 -3.79
C THR A 23 -22.73 -37.00 -3.77
N TYR A 24 -21.96 -37.43 -4.76
CA TYR A 24 -20.53 -37.09 -4.85
C TYR A 24 -20.26 -35.68 -5.40
N THR A 25 -21.22 -35.03 -6.05
CA THR A 25 -21.05 -33.67 -6.61
C THR A 25 -21.38 -32.55 -5.63
N SER A 26 -21.77 -32.85 -4.40
CA SER A 26 -21.85 -31.86 -3.32
C SER A 26 -20.42 -31.51 -2.86
N CYS A 27 -19.62 -30.88 -3.71
CA CYS A 27 -18.48 -30.11 -3.26
C CYS A 27 -19.03 -29.04 -2.31
N ARG A 28 -18.93 -29.28 -1.01
CA ARG A 28 -19.03 -28.20 -0.03
C ARG A 28 -17.95 -27.20 -0.41
N GLN A 29 -18.35 -26.18 -1.12
CA GLN A 29 -17.51 -25.00 -1.30
C GLN A 29 -17.25 -24.51 0.13
N ARG A 30 -16.08 -24.88 0.70
CA ARG A 30 -15.66 -24.37 1.99
C ARG A 30 -15.57 -22.85 1.82
N ASP A 31 -16.35 -22.14 2.59
CA ASP A 31 -16.18 -20.70 2.71
C ASP A 31 -14.74 -20.44 3.17
N LYS A 32 -13.93 -19.98 2.23
CA LYS A 32 -12.50 -19.74 2.46
C LYS A 32 -12.27 -18.61 3.46
N CYS A 33 -13.29 -17.79 3.71
CA CYS A 33 -13.25 -16.68 4.64
C CYS A 33 -13.74 -16.99 6.04
N ARG A 34 -14.24 -18.20 6.30
CA ARG A 34 -14.85 -18.57 7.57
C ARG A 34 -13.94 -18.38 8.81
N GLU A 35 -12.63 -18.54 8.62
CA GLU A 35 -11.65 -18.47 9.71
C GLU A 35 -10.70 -17.27 9.56
N ILE A 36 -10.99 -16.39 8.59
CA ILE A 36 -10.16 -15.21 8.31
C ILE A 36 -10.90 -13.96 8.80
N THR A 37 -10.25 -13.23 9.69
CA THR A 37 -10.71 -11.92 10.14
C THR A 37 -9.77 -10.85 9.58
N CYS A 38 -10.31 -9.97 8.75
CA CYS A 38 -9.57 -8.81 8.25
C CYS A 38 -9.74 -7.65 9.23
N ALA A 39 -8.63 -7.03 9.62
CA ALA A 39 -8.64 -5.86 10.51
C ALA A 39 -9.11 -4.60 9.75
N PHE A 40 -9.39 -3.53 10.50
CA PHE A 40 -9.62 -2.17 10.01
C PHE A 40 -10.51 -2.07 8.75
N SER A 41 -11.69 -2.71 8.80
CA SER A 41 -12.66 -2.72 7.71
C SER A 41 -12.19 -3.40 6.41
N GLY A 42 -11.14 -4.20 6.46
CA GLY A 42 -10.74 -5.07 5.35
C GLY A 42 -11.84 -6.10 5.04
N THR A 43 -11.96 -6.50 3.78
CA THR A 43 -12.95 -7.48 3.31
C THR A 43 -12.26 -8.76 2.87
N CYS A 44 -12.72 -9.91 3.40
CA CYS A 44 -12.21 -11.20 2.92
C CYS A 44 -12.89 -11.61 1.61
N VAL A 45 -12.10 -11.93 0.60
CA VAL A 45 -12.56 -12.48 -0.68
C VAL A 45 -11.66 -13.66 -1.05
N GLU A 46 -12.25 -14.81 -1.32
CA GLU A 46 -11.54 -16.04 -1.72
C GLU A 46 -10.38 -16.43 -0.78
N GLY A 47 -10.51 -16.14 0.52
CA GLY A 47 -9.48 -16.49 1.51
C GLY A 47 -8.34 -15.48 1.64
N LYS A 48 -8.49 -14.27 1.10
CA LYS A 48 -7.53 -13.16 1.22
C LYS A 48 -8.22 -11.91 1.70
N CYS A 49 -7.53 -11.12 2.54
CA CYS A 49 -8.02 -9.81 2.93
C CYS A 49 -7.67 -8.76 1.87
N TYR A 50 -8.67 -7.99 1.48
CA TYR A 50 -8.53 -6.75 0.72
C TYR A 50 -8.64 -5.59 1.70
N CYS A 51 -7.56 -4.86 1.84
CA CYS A 51 -7.46 -3.82 2.85
C CYS A 51 -8.14 -2.53 2.44
N ALA A 52 -8.67 -1.81 3.41
CA ALA A 52 -9.11 -0.43 3.21
C ALA A 52 -7.89 0.47 2.98
N THR A 53 -8.11 1.65 2.38
CA THR A 53 -7.05 2.64 2.11
C THR A 53 -6.26 2.98 3.37
N GLY A 54 -4.93 2.99 3.25
CA GLY A 54 -4.01 3.29 4.35
C GLY A 54 -3.60 2.07 5.18
N TYR A 55 -4.12 0.87 4.87
CA TYR A 55 -3.76 -0.37 5.56
C TYR A 55 -3.14 -1.40 4.64
N GLU A 56 -2.24 -2.21 5.19
CA GLU A 56 -1.57 -3.32 4.51
C GLU A 56 -1.38 -4.51 5.45
N GLY A 57 -0.77 -5.57 4.94
CA GLY A 57 -0.55 -6.82 5.66
C GLY A 57 -1.54 -7.91 5.25
N THR A 58 -1.28 -9.14 5.69
CA THR A 58 -2.08 -10.31 5.31
C THR A 58 -3.49 -10.28 5.87
N GLN A 59 -3.69 -9.56 6.97
CA GLN A 59 -4.97 -9.33 7.66
C GLN A 59 -5.31 -7.83 7.77
N CYS A 60 -4.62 -6.97 6.99
CA CYS A 60 -4.78 -5.51 7.02
C CYS A 60 -4.40 -4.89 8.37
N GLU A 61 -3.49 -5.51 9.09
CA GLU A 61 -3.11 -5.16 10.47
C GLU A 61 -2.11 -4.02 10.59
N LYS A 62 -1.55 -3.54 9.47
CA LYS A 62 -0.50 -2.52 9.47
C LYS A 62 -0.97 -1.24 8.80
N LEU A 63 -0.60 -0.09 9.37
CA LEU A 63 -0.75 1.22 8.74
C LEU A 63 0.40 1.45 7.76
N ILE A 64 0.09 1.75 6.51
CA ILE A 64 1.09 2.05 5.46
C ILE A 64 1.96 3.23 5.88
N ARG A 65 1.36 4.30 6.43
CA ARG A 65 2.10 5.50 6.86
C ARG A 65 3.15 5.25 7.94
N ALA A 66 3.01 4.18 8.73
CA ALA A 66 3.99 3.83 9.76
C ALA A 66 5.39 3.56 9.20
N LYS A 67 5.50 3.24 7.91
CA LYS A 67 6.79 3.07 7.21
C LYS A 67 7.51 4.39 6.96
N PHE A 68 6.77 5.49 6.93
CA PHE A 68 7.27 6.82 6.58
C PHE A 68 7.43 7.74 7.78
N THR A 69 6.60 7.56 8.82
CA THR A 69 6.60 8.43 10.00
C THR A 69 7.84 8.22 10.86
N GLY A 70 8.34 9.33 11.40
CA GLY A 70 9.53 9.36 12.26
C GLY A 70 10.59 10.35 11.76
N PRO A 71 11.75 10.37 12.43
CA PRO A 71 12.88 11.22 12.05
C PRO A 71 13.65 10.63 10.87
N TRP A 72 14.04 11.50 9.97
CA TRP A 72 14.87 11.20 8.81
C TRP A 72 16.08 12.12 8.77
N THR A 73 17.20 11.63 8.26
CA THR A 73 18.33 12.47 7.87
C THR A 73 18.31 12.62 6.37
N VAL A 74 18.17 13.84 5.90
CA VAL A 74 18.12 14.19 4.49
C VAL A 74 19.51 14.56 4.01
N LEU A 75 19.91 14.03 2.86
CA LEU A 75 21.06 14.47 2.07
C LEU A 75 20.53 14.81 0.69
N GLU A 76 20.54 16.07 0.33
CA GLU A 76 19.98 16.51 -0.95
C GLU A 76 20.81 17.58 -1.62
N SER A 77 20.64 17.70 -2.93
CA SER A 77 21.17 18.79 -3.74
C SER A 77 20.12 19.14 -4.80
N GLY A 78 19.90 20.42 -5.01
CA GLY A 78 19.01 20.91 -6.06
C GLY A 78 19.78 21.47 -7.24
N THR A 79 19.08 21.74 -8.34
CA THR A 79 19.66 22.36 -9.56
C THR A 79 20.18 23.76 -9.30
N LEU A 80 19.68 24.45 -8.27
CA LEU A 80 20.07 25.82 -7.88
C LEU A 80 20.67 25.90 -6.48
N SER A 81 20.82 24.77 -5.76
CA SER A 81 21.34 24.71 -4.40
C SER A 81 22.51 23.73 -4.28
N LEU A 82 23.38 23.99 -3.31
CA LEU A 82 24.46 23.08 -2.96
C LEU A 82 23.90 21.89 -2.17
N THR A 83 24.74 20.85 -2.03
CA THR A 83 24.42 19.70 -1.19
C THR A 83 24.32 20.12 0.26
N GLU A 84 23.22 19.75 0.90
CA GLU A 84 22.97 19.96 2.33
C GLU A 84 22.57 18.65 3.02
N GLU A 85 22.90 18.56 4.31
CA GLU A 85 22.45 17.49 5.21
C GLU A 85 21.70 18.12 6.38
N TYR A 86 20.48 17.62 6.68
CA TYR A 86 19.65 18.17 7.75
C TYR A 86 18.63 17.13 8.27
N PRO A 87 18.13 17.30 9.52
CA PRO A 87 17.06 16.47 10.03
C PRO A 87 15.70 16.89 9.45
N LEU A 88 14.85 15.91 9.20
CA LEU A 88 13.48 16.07 8.75
C LEU A 88 12.59 15.12 9.54
N ASP A 89 11.41 15.55 9.95
CA ASP A 89 10.45 14.72 10.65
C ASP A 89 9.17 14.55 9.84
N ILE A 90 8.71 13.31 9.69
CA ILE A 90 7.42 12.99 9.09
C ILE A 90 6.46 12.56 10.18
N PHE A 91 5.40 13.33 10.38
CA PHE A 91 4.34 13.10 11.35
C PHE A 91 3.06 12.59 10.70
N GLU A 92 2.20 12.02 11.52
CA GLU A 92 0.86 11.65 11.11
C GLU A 92 0.03 12.88 10.71
N GLY A 93 -0.70 12.78 9.59
CA GLY A 93 -1.70 13.75 9.17
C GLY A 93 -3.10 13.44 9.72
N GLY A 94 -4.11 14.13 9.22
CA GLY A 94 -5.49 13.99 9.67
C GLY A 94 -6.21 12.72 9.21
N GLY A 95 -5.72 12.04 8.16
CA GLY A 95 -6.28 10.79 7.62
C GLY A 95 -5.39 9.58 7.92
N THR A 96 -5.85 8.38 7.55
CA THR A 96 -5.10 7.13 7.75
C THR A 96 -3.85 7.03 6.88
N ASP A 97 -3.85 7.68 5.74
CA ASP A 97 -2.79 7.73 4.74
C ASP A 97 -2.06 9.08 4.67
N SER A 98 -2.58 10.11 5.35
CA SER A 98 -2.00 11.46 5.29
C SER A 98 -0.82 11.64 6.24
N VAL A 99 0.14 12.44 5.80
CA VAL A 99 1.35 12.79 6.55
C VAL A 99 1.62 14.29 6.52
N ARG A 100 2.36 14.79 7.52
CA ARG A 100 2.88 16.15 7.61
C ARG A 100 4.40 16.06 7.71
N ILE A 101 5.09 16.83 6.89
CA ILE A 101 6.55 16.84 6.80
C ILE A 101 7.04 18.15 7.37
N GLN A 102 7.76 18.10 8.48
CA GLN A 102 8.41 19.24 9.12
C GLN A 102 9.83 19.42 8.62
N ASN A 103 10.26 20.67 8.60
CA ASN A 103 11.59 21.07 8.13
C ASN A 103 11.90 20.62 6.70
N PHE A 104 10.86 20.60 5.84
CA PHE A 104 11.03 20.24 4.44
C PHE A 104 11.95 21.23 3.72
N ASN A 105 12.93 20.69 2.99
CA ASN A 105 13.97 21.47 2.27
C ASN A 105 14.80 22.38 3.19
N ASN A 106 14.91 22.07 4.49
CA ASN A 106 15.63 22.87 5.51
C ASN A 106 15.30 24.38 5.46
N ARG A 107 14.15 24.72 4.90
CA ARG A 107 13.76 26.11 4.59
C ARG A 107 12.38 26.48 5.11
N PHE A 108 11.42 25.56 5.02
CA PHE A 108 10.04 25.89 5.35
C PHE A 108 9.77 25.73 6.85
N ASN A 109 9.16 26.78 7.45
CA ASN A 109 8.64 26.74 8.82
C ASN A 109 7.22 26.13 8.87
N GLU A 110 6.50 26.14 7.74
CA GLU A 110 5.21 25.49 7.60
C GLU A 110 5.37 24.04 7.19
N ASP A 111 4.48 23.18 7.69
CA ASP A 111 4.47 21.77 7.33
C ASP A 111 4.10 21.57 5.86
N VAL A 112 4.83 20.70 5.17
CA VAL A 112 4.46 20.22 3.84
C VAL A 112 3.56 19.01 4.00
N MET A 113 2.41 19.02 3.34
CA MET A 113 1.42 17.96 3.44
C MET A 113 1.60 16.93 2.34
N GLY A 114 1.32 15.68 2.66
CA GLY A 114 1.37 14.57 1.73
C GLY A 114 0.44 13.44 2.11
N TYR A 115 0.44 12.41 1.29
CA TYR A 115 -0.21 11.15 1.60
C TYR A 115 0.67 9.98 1.11
N VAL A 116 0.42 8.80 1.65
CA VAL A 116 1.16 7.60 1.31
C VAL A 116 0.25 6.51 0.74
N SER A 117 0.78 5.77 -0.23
CA SER A 117 0.14 4.58 -0.77
C SER A 117 1.22 3.55 -1.08
N ASP A 118 1.05 2.35 -0.59
CA ASP A 118 2.05 1.27 -0.68
C ASP A 118 3.44 1.74 -0.18
N ASP A 119 4.43 1.77 -1.04
CA ASP A 119 5.78 2.22 -0.72
C ASP A 119 6.09 3.62 -1.29
N THR A 120 5.04 4.41 -1.57
CA THR A 120 5.18 5.72 -2.21
C THR A 120 4.60 6.83 -1.32
N LEU A 121 5.40 7.87 -1.11
CA LEU A 121 5.00 9.15 -0.55
C LEU A 121 4.63 10.10 -1.70
N TYR A 122 3.48 10.74 -1.62
CA TYR A 122 3.02 11.75 -2.56
C TYR A 122 2.94 13.10 -1.86
N ILE A 123 3.68 14.06 -2.37
CA ILE A 123 3.59 15.47 -1.99
C ILE A 123 2.79 16.16 -3.10
N TYR A 124 1.51 16.45 -2.84
CA TYR A 124 0.68 17.10 -3.85
C TYR A 124 1.06 18.55 -4.04
N LEU A 125 0.78 19.10 -5.23
CA LEU A 125 1.04 20.52 -5.52
C LEU A 125 0.33 21.41 -4.48
N GLN A 126 1.12 22.14 -3.72
CA GLN A 126 0.65 23.01 -2.66
C GLN A 126 1.51 24.27 -2.55
N LYS A 127 0.90 25.32 -2.05
CA LYS A 127 1.61 26.54 -1.71
C LYS A 127 2.06 26.48 -0.25
N VAL A 128 3.36 26.64 -0.03
CA VAL A 128 3.98 26.72 1.29
C VAL A 128 4.76 28.02 1.33
N GLU A 129 4.40 28.92 2.23
CA GLU A 129 4.96 30.28 2.29
C GLU A 129 4.91 30.99 0.92
N ASN A 130 6.06 31.36 0.36
CA ASN A 130 6.21 32.01 -0.94
C ASN A 130 6.63 31.04 -2.06
N SER A 131 6.34 29.75 -1.89
CA SER A 131 6.77 28.73 -2.85
C SER A 131 5.65 27.75 -3.16
N TYR A 132 5.72 27.11 -4.32
CA TYR A 132 4.95 25.93 -4.66
C TYR A 132 5.85 24.71 -4.59
N VAL A 133 5.33 23.65 -4.00
CA VAL A 133 6.05 22.37 -3.81
C VAL A 133 5.20 21.23 -4.36
N GLU A 134 5.84 20.30 -5.06
CA GLU A 134 5.24 19.04 -5.47
C GLU A 134 6.34 17.98 -5.58
N GLY A 135 6.01 16.71 -5.27
CA GLY A 135 7.00 15.65 -5.35
C GLY A 135 6.46 14.26 -5.10
N ARG A 136 7.37 13.29 -5.21
CA ARG A 136 7.12 11.87 -4.90
C ARG A 136 8.33 11.25 -4.24
N GLY A 137 8.10 10.43 -3.24
CA GLY A 137 9.13 9.64 -2.57
C GLY A 137 8.86 8.15 -2.66
N TYR A 138 9.91 7.35 -2.76
CA TYR A 138 9.82 5.89 -2.83
C TYR A 138 10.68 5.27 -1.74
N LEU A 139 10.11 4.31 -1.01
CA LEU A 139 10.86 3.51 -0.06
C LEU A 139 11.59 2.39 -0.77
N TYR A 140 12.87 2.28 -0.48
CA TYR A 140 13.72 1.18 -0.93
C TYR A 140 14.32 0.46 0.28
N PRO A 141 14.46 -0.87 0.23
CA PRO A 141 15.20 -1.58 1.25
C PRO A 141 16.63 -1.00 1.34
N SER A 142 17.06 -0.65 2.54
CA SER A 142 18.42 -0.13 2.71
C SER A 142 19.43 -1.20 2.32
N LYS A 143 20.45 -0.79 1.55
CA LYS A 143 21.55 -1.66 1.14
C LYS A 143 22.44 -2.05 2.32
N TYR A 144 22.48 -1.22 3.35
CA TYR A 144 23.43 -1.34 4.46
C TYR A 144 22.75 -1.83 5.76
N TYR A 145 21.46 -1.57 5.92
CA TYR A 145 20.71 -1.87 7.14
C TYR A 145 19.46 -2.67 6.80
N GLN A 146 19.43 -3.95 7.14
CA GLN A 146 18.32 -4.86 6.79
C GLN A 146 16.98 -4.48 7.44
N GLU A 147 16.99 -3.70 8.52
CA GLU A 147 15.80 -3.28 9.27
C GLU A 147 15.31 -1.86 8.93
N HIS A 148 16.04 -1.14 8.06
CA HIS A 148 15.73 0.22 7.68
C HIS A 148 15.47 0.31 6.17
N SER A 149 14.67 1.29 5.78
CA SER A 149 14.45 1.64 4.38
C SER A 149 15.05 3.01 4.10
N ASP A 150 15.54 3.19 2.88
CA ASP A 150 15.94 4.50 2.37
C ASP A 150 14.73 5.13 1.67
N LEU A 151 14.42 6.39 1.94
CA LEU A 151 13.36 7.13 1.27
C LEU A 151 13.99 8.07 0.25
N ILE A 152 13.80 7.78 -1.04
CA ILE A 152 14.29 8.61 -2.13
C ILE A 152 13.15 9.50 -2.59
N VAL A 153 13.32 10.82 -2.45
CA VAL A 153 12.30 11.82 -2.81
C VAL A 153 12.76 12.65 -3.99
N HIS A 154 11.89 12.75 -5.00
CA HIS A 154 12.03 13.65 -6.13
C HIS A 154 10.97 14.74 -6.02
N TYR A 155 11.39 15.99 -5.97
CA TYR A 155 10.46 17.11 -5.82
C TYR A 155 11.02 18.39 -6.43
N TYR A 156 10.18 19.38 -6.59
CA TYR A 156 10.61 20.72 -6.95
C TYR A 156 10.05 21.77 -5.98
N VAL A 157 10.76 22.87 -5.92
CA VAL A 157 10.37 24.09 -5.23
C VAL A 157 10.38 25.24 -6.23
N PHE A 158 9.20 25.79 -6.54
CA PHE A 158 9.04 27.00 -7.34
C PHE A 158 8.90 28.21 -6.42
N ASP A 159 9.91 29.07 -6.39
CA ASP A 159 9.91 30.29 -5.59
C ASP A 159 9.22 31.42 -6.36
N THR A 160 8.11 31.94 -5.81
CA THR A 160 7.28 32.95 -6.46
C THR A 160 7.89 34.35 -6.43
N ILE A 161 8.88 34.61 -5.57
CA ILE A 161 9.58 35.89 -5.46
C ILE A 161 10.63 36.01 -6.55
N THR A 162 11.46 34.95 -6.67
CA THR A 162 12.56 34.92 -7.64
C THR A 162 12.13 34.40 -9.01
N ASN A 163 10.93 33.81 -9.11
CA ASN A 163 10.40 33.15 -10.30
C ASN A 163 11.36 32.04 -10.83
N LYS A 164 11.93 31.27 -9.92
CA LYS A 164 12.85 30.18 -10.23
C LYS A 164 12.36 28.85 -9.65
N THR A 165 12.63 27.77 -10.37
CA THR A 165 12.39 26.41 -9.91
C THR A 165 13.72 25.76 -9.50
N ASN A 166 13.74 25.12 -8.35
CA ASN A 166 14.82 24.29 -7.89
C ASN A 166 14.31 22.84 -7.85
N ASP A 167 14.94 21.95 -8.61
CA ASP A 167 14.56 20.54 -8.70
C ASP A 167 15.54 19.71 -7.87
N PHE A 168 14.99 18.77 -7.09
CA PHE A 168 15.72 17.90 -6.17
C PHE A 168 15.52 16.43 -6.54
N GLY A 169 16.59 15.65 -6.44
CA GLY A 169 16.56 14.20 -6.66
C GLY A 169 16.40 13.76 -8.11
N TRP A 170 16.25 14.67 -9.07
CA TRP A 170 16.23 14.34 -10.50
C TRP A 170 17.64 14.15 -11.02
N VAL A 171 17.94 12.93 -11.47
CA VAL A 171 19.19 12.67 -12.19
C VAL A 171 19.04 13.27 -13.58
N HIS A 172 19.69 14.40 -13.81
CA HIS A 172 19.84 14.92 -15.17
C HIS A 172 20.82 13.99 -15.91
N GLY A 173 20.28 13.16 -16.82
CA GLY A 173 21.05 12.33 -17.73
C GLY A 173 21.67 13.16 -18.86
#